data_218da2ca567b6f506705fc3ca69573c6
#
_entry.id   218da2ca567b6f506705fc3ca69573c6
#
_cell.length_a   1.000
_cell.length_b   1.000
_cell.length_c   1.000
_cell.angle_alpha   90.00
_cell.angle_beta   90.00
_cell.angle_gamma   90.00
#
_symmetry.space_group_name_H-M   'P 1'
#
loop_
_entity.id
_entity.type
_entity.pdbx_description
1 polymer ?
#
loop_
_entity_poly.entity_id
_entity_poly.type
_entity_poly.pdbx_seq_one_letter_code
_entity_poly.pdbx_strand_id
1 'polypeptide(L)'
;KQAKDSGKNTYYIYRNEDFEHYNRRMVINTALHNAVDDDFAGFEVYYQPIVDTKTYRLIGAEALMRFFMPDPDGGSPQFVSPVEFIPLLEESGLIIPVGKWILEQSARQCAIWTKQIESFRINVNVSYKLRFCMIMQTS
;
A
#
# COMPACT_ATOMS: atom_id res chain seq x y z
N LYS A 1 -19.64 -30.62 32.71
CA LYS A 1 -18.67 -29.73 33.38
C LYS A 1 -17.35 -29.54 32.57
N GLN A 2 -16.84 -30.60 31.95
CA GLN A 2 -15.60 -30.53 31.16
C GLN A 2 -15.73 -29.73 29.84
N ALA A 3 -16.89 -29.81 29.19
CA ALA A 3 -17.13 -29.08 27.93
C ALA A 3 -17.22 -27.54 28.10
N LYS A 4 -17.62 -27.07 29.28
CA LYS A 4 -17.68 -25.63 29.58
C LYS A 4 -16.28 -25.04 29.86
N ASP A 5 -15.36 -25.82 30.40
CA ASP A 5 -14.01 -25.34 30.69
C ASP A 5 -13.12 -25.33 29.44
N SER A 6 -13.28 -26.30 28.52
CA SER A 6 -12.57 -26.27 27.23
C SER A 6 -13.04 -25.14 26.31
N GLY A 7 -14.32 -24.80 26.33
CA GLY A 7 -14.87 -23.66 25.59
C GLY A 7 -14.34 -22.31 26.10
N LYS A 8 -14.14 -22.20 27.41
CA LYS A 8 -13.62 -20.99 28.03
C LYS A 8 -12.12 -20.76 27.70
N ASN A 9 -11.34 -21.82 27.65
CA ASN A 9 -9.92 -21.75 27.31
C ASN A 9 -9.70 -21.46 25.82
N THR A 10 -10.50 -22.02 24.94
CA THR A 10 -10.48 -21.71 23.49
C THR A 10 -10.90 -20.28 23.22
N TYR A 11 -11.88 -19.75 23.95
CA TYR A 11 -12.33 -18.36 23.84
C TYR A 11 -11.24 -17.35 24.30
N TYR A 12 -10.47 -17.68 25.32
CA TYR A 12 -9.39 -16.81 25.81
C TYR A 12 -8.19 -16.74 24.84
N ILE A 13 -7.80 -17.82 24.21
CA ILE A 13 -6.73 -17.89 23.19
C ILE A 13 -7.15 -17.08 21.96
N TYR A 14 -8.36 -17.28 21.46
CA TYR A 14 -8.91 -16.54 20.33
C TYR A 14 -8.94 -15.01 20.58
N ARG A 15 -9.29 -14.62 21.79
CA ARG A 15 -9.34 -13.20 22.20
C ARG A 15 -7.96 -12.54 22.27
N ASN A 16 -6.90 -13.25 22.57
CA ASN A 16 -5.53 -12.73 22.56
C ASN A 16 -5.03 -12.48 21.14
N GLU A 17 -5.22 -13.42 20.23
CA GLU A 17 -4.84 -13.28 18.82
C GLU A 17 -5.61 -12.14 18.15
N ASP A 18 -6.90 -12.01 18.42
CA ASP A 18 -7.73 -10.89 17.93
C ASP A 18 -7.25 -9.55 18.48
N PHE A 19 -6.85 -9.50 19.75
CA PHE A 19 -6.36 -8.27 20.38
C PHE A 19 -5.01 -7.83 19.80
N GLU A 20 -4.07 -8.75 19.57
CA GLU A 20 -2.79 -8.46 18.93
C GLU A 20 -2.98 -8.00 17.48
N HIS A 21 -3.85 -8.65 16.73
CA HIS A 21 -4.19 -8.27 15.38
C HIS A 21 -4.86 -6.88 15.32
N TYR A 22 -5.78 -6.60 16.23
CA TYR A 22 -6.41 -5.29 16.37
C TYR A 22 -5.39 -4.20 16.69
N ASN A 23 -4.50 -4.44 17.65
CA ASN A 23 -3.44 -3.50 18.02
C ASN A 23 -2.50 -3.20 16.85
N ARG A 24 -2.08 -4.23 16.10
CA ARG A 24 -1.23 -4.05 14.93
C ARG A 24 -1.93 -3.19 13.86
N ARG A 25 -3.20 -3.44 13.58
CA ARG A 25 -4.00 -2.62 12.65
C ARG A 25 -4.09 -1.17 13.10
N MET A 26 -4.29 -0.92 14.39
CA MET A 26 -4.34 0.43 14.96
C MET A 26 -3.00 1.16 14.79
N VAL A 27 -1.89 0.49 15.07
CA VAL A 27 -0.54 1.05 14.92
C VAL A 27 -0.26 1.42 13.45
N ILE A 28 -0.54 0.51 12.51
CA ILE A 28 -0.36 0.76 11.08
C ILE A 28 -1.26 1.90 10.62
N ASN A 29 -2.53 1.89 11.01
CA ASN A 29 -3.48 2.93 10.61
C ASN A 29 -3.04 4.32 11.07
N THR A 30 -2.57 4.45 12.30
CA THR A 30 -2.00 5.70 12.83
C THR A 30 -0.76 6.13 12.04
N ALA A 31 0.12 5.20 11.73
CA ALA A 31 1.32 5.49 10.93
C ALA A 31 0.97 5.94 9.50
N LEU A 32 -0.07 5.37 8.89
CA LEU A 32 -0.54 5.79 7.57
C LEU A 32 -1.10 7.21 7.57
N HIS A 33 -1.88 7.59 8.58
CA HIS A 33 -2.38 8.96 8.73
C HIS A 33 -1.23 9.96 8.90
N ASN A 34 -0.28 9.65 9.78
CA ASN A 34 0.90 10.49 10.00
C ASN A 34 1.74 10.63 8.72
N ALA A 35 1.91 9.55 7.96
CA ALA A 35 2.65 9.57 6.69
C ALA A 35 2.00 10.50 5.66
N VAL A 36 0.67 10.46 5.53
CA VAL A 36 -0.07 11.35 4.61
C VAL A 36 0.05 12.81 5.04
N ASP A 37 -0.01 13.09 6.34
CA ASP A 37 0.14 14.44 6.89
C ASP A 37 1.59 14.97 6.77
N ASP A 38 2.57 14.07 6.72
CA ASP A 38 4.01 14.38 6.54
C ASP A 38 4.47 14.17 5.09
N ASP A 39 3.71 14.67 4.14
CA ASP A 39 4.03 14.64 2.71
C ASP A 39 4.38 13.23 2.18
N PHE A 40 3.60 12.23 2.60
CA PHE A 40 3.72 10.81 2.23
C PHE A 40 5.05 10.15 2.67
N ALA A 41 5.66 10.66 3.74
CA ALA A 41 6.87 10.07 4.31
C ALA A 41 6.67 8.58 4.65
N GLY A 42 7.62 7.74 4.22
CA GLY A 42 7.55 6.28 4.36
C GLY A 42 6.87 5.55 3.20
N PHE A 43 6.15 6.26 2.33
CA PHE A 43 5.68 5.67 1.06
C PHE A 43 6.80 5.72 0.00
N GLU A 44 6.96 4.62 -0.71
CA GLU A 44 7.88 4.50 -1.84
C GLU A 44 7.19 3.83 -3.02
N VAL A 45 7.66 4.11 -4.23
CA VAL A 45 7.20 3.42 -5.45
C VAL A 45 8.35 2.58 -5.99
N TYR A 46 8.12 1.28 -6.04
CA TYR A 46 9.02 0.32 -6.68
C TYR A 46 8.50 0.02 -8.09
N TYR A 47 9.40 -0.21 -9.01
CA TYR A 47 9.04 -0.47 -10.39
C TYR A 47 9.52 -1.85 -10.81
N GLN A 48 8.57 -2.72 -11.13
CA GLN A 48 8.87 -4.05 -11.66
C GLN A 48 8.92 -3.98 -13.18
N PRO A 49 10.05 -4.33 -13.81
CA PRO A 49 10.20 -4.23 -15.26
C PRO A 49 9.29 -5.18 -16.01
N ILE A 50 8.75 -4.71 -17.14
CA ILE A 50 7.97 -5.50 -18.10
C ILE A 50 8.79 -5.62 -19.38
N VAL A 51 9.05 -6.85 -19.78
CA VAL A 51 9.88 -7.19 -20.94
C VAL A 51 9.02 -7.86 -22.02
N ASP A 52 9.23 -7.48 -23.26
CA ASP A 52 8.63 -8.17 -24.41
C ASP A 52 9.26 -9.56 -24.56
N THR A 53 8.44 -10.60 -24.59
CA THR A 53 8.91 -11.99 -24.60
C THR A 53 9.53 -12.43 -25.93
N LYS A 54 9.27 -11.70 -27.02
CA LYS A 54 9.82 -12.00 -28.35
C LYS A 54 11.14 -11.30 -28.60
N THR A 55 11.24 -10.04 -28.16
CA THR A 55 12.41 -9.19 -28.43
C THR A 55 13.35 -9.06 -27.25
N TYR A 56 12.92 -9.49 -26.06
CA TYR A 56 13.61 -9.33 -24.77
C TYR A 56 13.95 -7.86 -24.43
N ARG A 57 13.20 -6.93 -25.02
CA ARG A 57 13.36 -5.50 -24.74
C ARG A 57 12.46 -5.05 -23.60
N LEU A 58 12.97 -4.13 -22.82
CA LEU A 58 12.19 -3.43 -21.78
C LEU A 58 11.14 -2.54 -22.46
N ILE A 59 9.86 -2.77 -22.16
CA ILE A 59 8.73 -2.05 -22.76
C ILE A 59 7.92 -1.27 -21.74
N GLY A 60 8.14 -1.48 -20.46
CA GLY A 60 7.39 -0.81 -19.41
C GLY A 60 7.78 -1.28 -18.02
N ALA A 61 7.02 -0.83 -17.06
CA ALA A 61 7.11 -1.27 -15.67
C ALA A 61 5.75 -1.26 -14.99
N GLU A 62 5.61 -2.04 -13.95
CA GLU A 62 4.50 -1.95 -13.00
C GLU A 62 4.95 -1.15 -11.77
N ALA A 63 4.19 -0.11 -11.42
CA ALA A 63 4.41 0.66 -10.21
C ALA A 63 3.79 -0.06 -9.02
N LEU A 64 4.62 -0.39 -8.04
CA LEU A 64 4.26 -1.13 -6.84
C LEU A 64 4.51 -0.27 -5.60
N MET A 65 3.44 0.10 -4.93
CA MET A 65 3.52 0.89 -3.70
C MET A 65 4.14 0.08 -2.57
N ARG A 66 5.03 0.73 -1.81
CA ARG A 66 5.65 0.21 -0.59
C ARG A 66 5.41 1.19 0.55
N PHE A 67 5.32 0.67 1.75
CA PHE A 67 5.22 1.48 2.95
C PHE A 67 6.18 0.99 4.02
N PHE A 68 6.97 1.92 4.54
CA PHE A 68 7.93 1.70 5.62
C PHE A 68 7.50 2.55 6.81
N MET A 69 6.99 1.89 7.84
CA MET A 69 6.56 2.54 9.07
C MET A 69 7.77 2.96 9.89
N PRO A 70 7.85 4.21 10.36
CA PRO A 70 8.92 4.65 11.24
C PRO A 70 8.96 3.82 12.52
N ASP A 71 10.18 3.52 13.00
CA ASP A 71 10.35 2.92 14.32
C ASP A 71 10.22 4.00 15.39
N PRO A 72 9.29 3.86 16.36
CA PRO A 72 9.12 4.82 17.45
C PRO A 72 10.39 5.05 18.28
N ASP A 73 11.24 4.06 18.38
CA ASP A 73 12.47 4.08 19.15
C ASP A 73 13.68 4.60 18.34
N GLY A 74 13.46 5.08 17.12
CA GLY A 74 14.48 5.66 16.24
C GLY A 74 15.37 4.62 15.56
N GLY A 75 14.95 3.37 15.51
CA GLY A 75 15.59 2.29 14.76
C GLY A 75 15.29 2.35 13.25
N SER A 76 15.56 1.25 12.55
CA SER A 76 15.27 1.13 11.13
C SER A 76 13.78 1.09 10.86
N PRO A 77 13.28 1.77 9.80
CA PRO A 77 11.87 1.69 9.42
C PRO A 77 11.43 0.25 9.15
N GLN A 78 10.22 -0.08 9.58
CA GLN A 78 9.65 -1.41 9.43
C GLN A 78 8.85 -1.50 8.14
N PHE A 79 9.16 -2.45 7.28
CA PHE A 79 8.36 -2.77 6.10
C PHE A 79 6.97 -3.28 6.51
N VAL A 80 5.93 -2.70 5.93
CA VAL A 80 4.55 -3.14 6.08
C VAL A 80 4.08 -3.74 4.76
N SER A 81 3.54 -4.95 4.80
CA SER A 81 3.05 -5.63 3.59
C SER A 81 1.86 -4.88 2.96
N PRO A 82 1.79 -4.79 1.62
CA PRO A 82 0.63 -4.25 0.92
C PRO A 82 -0.70 -4.90 1.32
N VAL A 83 -0.69 -6.19 1.65
CA VAL A 83 -1.87 -6.93 2.14
C VAL A 83 -2.36 -6.37 3.48
N GLU A 84 -1.49 -5.79 4.30
CA GLU A 84 -1.85 -5.17 5.57
C GLU A 84 -2.30 -3.71 5.40
N PHE A 85 -1.55 -2.88 4.65
CA PHE A 85 -1.82 -1.46 4.63
C PHE A 85 -2.84 -1.01 3.56
N ILE A 86 -2.95 -1.67 2.42
CA ILE A 86 -3.90 -1.26 1.37
C ILE A 86 -5.35 -1.33 1.85
N PRO A 87 -5.82 -2.40 2.52
CA PRO A 87 -7.17 -2.42 3.09
C PRO A 87 -7.41 -1.28 4.08
N LEU A 88 -6.42 -0.91 4.88
CA LEU A 88 -6.53 0.20 5.83
C LEU A 88 -6.63 1.56 5.13
N LEU A 89 -5.89 1.77 4.05
CA LEU A 89 -6.04 2.96 3.21
C LEU A 89 -7.45 3.06 2.60
N GLU A 90 -8.02 1.93 2.17
CA GLU A 90 -9.36 1.87 1.60
C GLU A 90 -10.45 2.13 2.64
N GLU A 91 -10.33 1.54 3.82
CA GLU A 91 -11.29 1.72 4.92
C GLU A 91 -11.28 3.16 5.47
N SER A 92 -10.10 3.76 5.60
CA SER A 92 -9.94 5.13 6.11
C SER A 92 -10.19 6.23 5.06
N GLY A 93 -10.26 5.88 3.78
CA GLY A 93 -10.35 6.85 2.68
C GLY A 93 -9.00 7.46 2.27
N LEU A 94 -7.91 7.15 2.96
CA LEU A 94 -6.56 7.62 2.61
C LEU A 94 -6.05 7.07 1.27
N ILE A 95 -6.70 6.04 0.74
CA ILE A 95 -6.39 5.52 -0.59
C ILE A 95 -6.54 6.58 -1.69
N ILE A 96 -7.36 7.61 -1.47
CA ILE A 96 -7.56 8.69 -2.44
C ILE A 96 -6.32 9.59 -2.53
N PRO A 97 -5.85 10.25 -1.46
CA PRO A 97 -4.63 11.06 -1.53
C PRO A 97 -3.39 10.24 -1.85
N VAL A 98 -3.24 9.04 -1.29
CA VAL A 98 -2.12 8.14 -1.58
C VAL A 98 -2.15 7.65 -3.03
N GLY A 99 -3.33 7.33 -3.56
CA GLY A 99 -3.51 6.94 -4.96
C GLY A 99 -3.16 8.07 -5.93
N LYS A 100 -3.53 9.30 -5.63
CA LYS A 100 -3.10 10.47 -6.41
C LYS A 100 -1.58 10.63 -6.39
N TRP A 101 -0.99 10.51 -5.21
CA TRP A 101 0.47 10.60 -5.04
C TRP A 101 1.22 9.56 -5.88
N ILE A 102 0.82 8.27 -5.84
CA ILE A 102 1.49 7.22 -6.64
C ILE A 102 1.33 7.47 -8.14
N LEU A 103 0.18 7.97 -8.59
CA LEU A 103 -0.04 8.33 -9.99
C LEU A 103 0.87 9.47 -10.43
N GLU A 104 1.02 10.51 -9.61
CA GLU A 104 1.95 11.62 -9.89
C GLU A 104 3.40 11.17 -9.93
N GLN A 105 3.85 10.37 -8.98
CA GLN A 105 5.21 9.82 -8.96
C GLN A 105 5.47 8.95 -10.19
N SER A 106 4.52 8.10 -10.54
CA SER A 106 4.62 7.21 -11.71
C SER A 106 4.63 7.99 -13.01
N ALA A 107 3.82 9.04 -13.14
CA ALA A 107 3.80 9.90 -14.32
C ALA A 107 5.13 10.65 -14.51
N ARG A 108 5.69 11.20 -13.43
CA ARG A 108 7.01 11.86 -13.46
C ARG A 108 8.11 10.89 -13.88
N GLN A 109 8.12 9.68 -13.31
CA GLN A 109 9.11 8.66 -13.65
C GLN A 109 8.93 8.16 -15.09
N CYS A 110 7.71 7.99 -15.55
CA CYS A 110 7.41 7.62 -16.93
C CYS A 110 7.94 8.67 -17.91
N ALA A 111 7.74 9.95 -17.63
CA ALA A 111 8.26 11.04 -18.46
C ALA A 111 9.79 11.06 -18.56
N ILE A 112 10.50 10.60 -17.52
CA ILE A 112 11.96 10.46 -17.55
C ILE A 112 12.37 9.31 -18.45
N TRP A 113 11.75 8.13 -18.28
CA TRP A 113 12.14 6.92 -18.99
C TRP A 113 11.73 6.91 -20.47
N THR A 114 10.63 7.56 -20.83
CA THR A 114 10.23 7.72 -22.24
C THR A 114 11.21 8.53 -23.08
N LYS A 115 12.08 9.32 -22.47
CA LYS A 115 13.20 9.99 -23.18
C LYS A 115 14.28 9.04 -23.62
N GLN A 116 14.39 7.86 -22.99
CA GLN A 116 15.44 6.87 -23.25
C GLN A 116 14.88 5.62 -23.96
N ILE A 117 13.62 5.29 -23.69
CA ILE A 117 12.96 4.08 -24.20
C ILE A 117 11.66 4.48 -24.91
N GLU A 118 11.64 4.33 -26.21
CA GLU A 118 10.46 4.66 -27.02
C GLU A 118 9.23 3.83 -26.59
N SER A 119 8.09 4.50 -26.49
CA SER A 119 6.81 3.88 -26.13
C SER A 119 6.77 3.21 -24.73
N PHE A 120 7.67 3.61 -23.82
CA PHE A 120 7.68 3.10 -22.45
C PHE A 120 6.39 3.42 -21.71
N ARG A 121 5.85 2.46 -20.96
CA ARG A 121 4.62 2.60 -20.20
C ARG A 121 4.80 2.16 -18.77
N ILE A 122 4.12 2.85 -17.84
CA ILE A 122 4.01 2.43 -16.44
C ILE A 122 2.56 2.05 -16.16
N ASN A 123 2.35 0.82 -15.70
CA ASN A 123 1.06 0.34 -15.22
C ASN A 123 0.95 0.67 -13.73
N VAL A 124 -0.15 1.28 -13.32
CA VAL A 124 -0.44 1.58 -11.92
C VAL A 124 -1.74 0.89 -11.53
N ASN A 125 -1.69 0.05 -10.49
CA ASN A 125 -2.87 -0.59 -9.94
C ASN A 125 -3.69 0.45 -9.14
N VAL A 126 -4.91 0.68 -9.59
CA VAL A 126 -5.81 1.67 -9.01
C VAL A 126 -6.94 0.98 -8.28
N SER A 127 -7.10 1.29 -6.99
CA SER A 127 -8.24 0.81 -6.22
C SER A 127 -9.57 1.25 -6.83
N TYR A 128 -10.60 0.42 -6.70
CA TYR A 128 -11.96 0.73 -7.13
C TYR A 128 -12.46 2.07 -6.57
N LYS A 129 -12.17 2.37 -5.32
CA LYS A 129 -12.53 3.65 -4.68
C LYS A 129 -11.86 4.87 -5.36
N LEU A 130 -10.62 4.71 -5.77
CA LEU A 130 -9.90 5.76 -6.49
C LEU A 130 -10.47 5.97 -7.91
N ARG A 131 -10.82 4.92 -8.62
CA ARG A 131 -11.45 5.00 -9.94
C ARG A 131 -12.76 5.79 -9.88
N PHE A 132 -13.59 5.53 -8.89
CA PHE A 132 -14.85 6.24 -8.68
C PHE A 132 -14.63 7.74 -8.42
N CYS A 133 -13.64 8.08 -7.59
CA CYS A 133 -13.28 9.48 -7.30
C CYS A 133 -12.79 10.22 -8.55
N MET A 134 -11.99 9.59 -9.41
CA MET A 134 -11.51 10.19 -10.66
C MET A 134 -12.64 10.45 -11.64
N ILE A 135 -13.61 9.56 -11.76
CA ILE A 135 -14.78 9.75 -12.62
C ILE A 135 -15.62 10.94 -12.16
N MET A 136 -15.78 11.13 -10.85
CA MET A 136 -16.53 12.24 -10.28
C MET A 136 -15.85 13.61 -10.47
N GLN A 137 -14.53 13.64 -10.63
CA GLN A 137 -13.77 14.89 -10.84
C GLN A 137 -13.73 15.32 -12.32
N THR A 138 -14.04 14.44 -13.25
CA THR A 138 -14.08 14.72 -14.70
C THR A 138 -15.48 15.09 -15.19
N SER A 139 -16.46 15.07 -14.31
CA SER A 139 -17.86 15.50 -14.57
C SER A 139 -18.10 16.90 -14.03
#